data_a63304838d9b03565c4c0bd40ece6f19
#
_entry.id   a63304838d9b03565c4c0bd40ece6f19
#
_cell.length_a   1.000
_cell.length_b   1.000
_cell.length_c   1.000
_cell.angle_alpha   90.00
_cell.angle_beta   90.00
_cell.angle_gamma   90.00
#
_symmetry.space_group_name_H-M   'P 1'
#
loop_
_entity.id
_entity.type
_entity.pdbx_description
1 polymer ?
#
loop_
_entity_poly.entity_id
_entity_poly.type
_entity_poly.pdbx_seq_one_letter_code
_entity_poly.pdbx_strand_id
1 'polypeptide(L)'
;MKRQRIADLGLSRRSFVGGLLGAGYGVVGANAQEIDPSTGLPVYGNTQQGRAPDVGVYQIDPNADNRRNISSFRSRHWSDFFSNIGVGVVLADVSSKALHYWNADETIHRIYPCSIPVSEDLTKRGLTEIVRKAKNPPWTPTPDMRRRNPDLPQRVEGGDPENPLGPYGLYLSWPAYLIHGTHDTRKIGRRSSNGCYGLFNEHITELYGMAEVGTQVAVF
;
A
#
# COMPACT_ATOMS: atom_id res chain seq x y z
N MET A 1 -39.71 8.99 -49.69
CA MET A 1 -41.03 8.28 -49.57
C MET A 1 -40.88 7.30 -48.44
N LYS A 2 -41.53 7.39 -47.46
CA LYS A 2 -42.58 7.09 -46.57
C LYS A 2 -42.15 7.24 -45.11
N ARG A 3 -42.81 8.18 -44.44
CA ARG A 3 -42.92 8.34 -42.98
C ARG A 3 -43.95 7.34 -42.46
N GLN A 4 -43.80 6.89 -41.23
CA GLN A 4 -44.85 6.51 -40.26
C GLN A 4 -44.23 6.56 -38.89
N ARG A 5 -44.52 7.49 -38.02
CA ARG A 5 -45.61 7.90 -37.10
C ARG A 5 -45.94 6.76 -36.10
N ILE A 6 -45.53 6.96 -34.83
CA ILE A 6 -46.25 7.36 -33.63
C ILE A 6 -47.44 6.45 -33.28
N ALA A 7 -47.43 5.91 -32.07
CA ALA A 7 -48.65 5.73 -31.26
C ALA A 7 -48.26 5.72 -29.77
N ASP A 8 -48.68 6.78 -29.06
CA ASP A 8 -48.93 6.85 -27.65
C ASP A 8 -50.06 5.92 -27.23
N LEU A 9 -49.99 5.39 -26.03
CA LEU A 9 -51.11 4.92 -25.17
C LEU A 9 -50.54 4.87 -23.77
N GLY A 10 -50.83 5.71 -22.85
CA GLY A 10 -52.13 6.15 -22.35
C GLY A 10 -52.46 5.41 -21.06
N LEU A 11 -52.24 6.11 -19.97
CA LEU A 11 -52.81 6.02 -18.62
C LEU A 11 -53.91 4.95 -18.34
N SER A 12 -53.81 4.27 -17.20
CA SER A 12 -54.93 4.13 -16.29
C SER A 12 -54.53 3.78 -14.86
N ARG A 13 -54.85 4.72 -13.96
CA ARG A 13 -55.00 4.44 -12.52
C ARG A 13 -56.28 3.63 -12.33
N ARG A 14 -56.20 2.52 -11.63
CA ARG A 14 -57.35 1.98 -10.88
C ARG A 14 -56.88 1.27 -9.62
N SER A 15 -57.33 1.86 -8.53
CA SER A 15 -57.33 1.32 -7.17
C SER A 15 -58.01 -0.06 -7.13
N PHE A 16 -57.46 -0.98 -6.37
CA PHE A 16 -58.23 -2.10 -5.83
C PHE A 16 -57.85 -2.30 -4.35
N VAL A 17 -58.82 -2.14 -3.52
CA VAL A 17 -58.82 -2.47 -2.10
C VAL A 17 -59.36 -3.91 -1.98
N GLY A 18 -58.73 -4.68 -1.13
CA GLY A 18 -59.44 -5.83 -0.56
C GLY A 18 -58.59 -7.06 -0.28
N GLY A 19 -58.43 -7.40 0.98
CA GLY A 19 -58.57 -8.77 1.47
C GLY A 19 -57.33 -9.51 1.94
N LEU A 20 -57.17 -9.61 3.23
CA LEU A 20 -56.42 -10.51 4.11
C LEU A 20 -56.20 -11.94 3.58
N LEU A 21 -54.98 -12.47 3.82
CA LEU A 21 -54.59 -13.57 4.73
C LEU A 21 -53.20 -14.11 4.40
N GLY A 22 -52.28 -13.95 5.29
CA GLY A 22 -51.39 -14.87 5.94
C GLY A 22 -50.41 -15.72 5.07
N ALA A 23 -49.15 -15.38 5.06
CA ALA A 23 -48.03 -16.27 5.32
C ALA A 23 -46.76 -15.39 5.44
N GLY A 24 -46.10 -15.44 6.56
CA GLY A 24 -44.91 -14.66 6.83
C GLY A 24 -43.71 -15.16 6.04
N TYR A 25 -43.13 -14.25 5.27
CA TYR A 25 -41.72 -14.32 4.91
C TYR A 25 -41.09 -13.04 5.42
N GLY A 26 -40.20 -13.21 6.39
CA GLY A 26 -39.46 -12.12 7.01
C GLY A 26 -38.61 -11.43 5.93
N VAL A 27 -38.96 -10.18 5.63
CA VAL A 27 -38.09 -9.25 4.94
C VAL A 27 -37.05 -8.83 5.95
N VAL A 28 -35.80 -9.27 5.75
CA VAL A 28 -34.64 -8.73 6.46
C VAL A 28 -34.53 -7.27 6.06
N GLY A 29 -35.04 -6.37 6.90
CA GLY A 29 -34.91 -4.94 6.71
C GLY A 29 -33.44 -4.56 6.74
N ALA A 30 -32.96 -3.93 5.68
CA ALA A 30 -31.70 -3.20 5.71
C ALA A 30 -31.83 -2.11 6.81
N ASN A 31 -31.13 -2.29 7.92
CA ASN A 31 -31.03 -1.27 8.96
C ASN A 31 -30.32 -0.06 8.36
N ALA A 32 -31.07 0.99 8.06
CA ALA A 32 -30.51 2.29 7.80
C ALA A 32 -29.75 2.73 9.07
N GLN A 33 -28.47 2.92 8.96
CA GLN A 33 -27.61 3.36 10.05
C GLN A 33 -27.97 4.83 10.37
N GLU A 34 -28.41 5.08 11.58
CA GLU A 34 -28.75 6.41 12.04
C GLU A 34 -27.47 7.24 12.19
N ILE A 35 -27.44 8.42 11.57
CA ILE A 35 -26.28 9.32 11.60
C ILE A 35 -26.59 10.49 12.54
N ASP A 36 -25.70 10.76 13.48
CA ASP A 36 -25.79 11.91 14.37
C ASP A 36 -25.68 13.22 13.55
N PRO A 37 -26.71 14.04 13.54
CA PRO A 37 -26.73 15.26 12.73
C PRO A 37 -25.74 16.34 13.19
N SER A 38 -25.17 16.22 14.40
CA SER A 38 -24.19 17.18 14.92
C SER A 38 -22.77 16.84 14.61
N THR A 39 -22.45 15.54 14.44
CA THR A 39 -21.09 15.04 14.20
C THR A 39 -20.92 14.41 12.83
N GLY A 40 -22.00 14.07 12.12
CA GLY A 40 -21.97 13.34 10.85
C GLY A 40 -21.49 11.90 10.96
N LEU A 41 -21.38 11.37 12.18
CA LEU A 41 -20.90 10.00 12.42
C LEU A 41 -22.07 9.04 12.69
N PRO A 42 -21.93 7.74 12.38
CA PRO A 42 -22.95 6.75 12.69
C PRO A 42 -23.23 6.65 14.19
N VAL A 43 -24.49 6.73 14.60
CA VAL A 43 -24.90 6.48 15.97
C VAL A 43 -24.94 4.96 16.20
N TYR A 44 -24.00 4.45 16.96
CA TYR A 44 -24.07 3.09 17.46
C TYR A 44 -25.00 3.06 18.67
N GLY A 45 -26.29 2.83 18.43
CA GLY A 45 -27.28 2.71 19.49
C GLY A 45 -26.87 1.62 20.46
N ASN A 46 -26.90 1.94 21.75
CA ASN A 46 -26.73 1.01 22.83
C ASN A 46 -27.98 0.12 22.94
N THR A 47 -28.14 -0.80 21.99
CA THR A 47 -29.19 -1.83 22.07
C THR A 47 -28.72 -2.89 23.05
N GLN A 48 -29.20 -2.78 24.26
CA GLN A 48 -29.20 -3.87 25.23
C GLN A 48 -30.06 -5.05 24.73
N GLN A 49 -29.61 -5.74 23.69
CA GLN A 49 -30.07 -7.09 23.33
C GLN A 49 -29.22 -7.62 22.16
N GLY A 50 -28.12 -8.15 22.51
CA GLY A 50 -27.15 -8.81 21.68
C GLY A 50 -25.82 -8.63 22.36
N ARG A 51 -25.51 -9.52 23.31
CA ARG A 51 -24.19 -9.57 23.89
C ARG A 51 -23.19 -9.58 22.75
N ALA A 52 -22.54 -8.44 22.51
CA ALA A 52 -21.33 -8.44 21.70
C ALA A 52 -20.48 -9.61 22.20
N PRO A 53 -19.82 -10.39 21.33
CA PRO A 53 -18.87 -11.36 21.80
C PRO A 53 -17.99 -10.62 22.81
N ASP A 54 -17.90 -11.19 24.00
CA ASP A 54 -17.07 -10.66 25.08
C ASP A 54 -15.67 -10.52 24.50
N VAL A 55 -15.38 -9.39 23.90
CA VAL A 55 -14.02 -8.96 23.64
C VAL A 55 -13.50 -8.65 25.02
N GLY A 56 -13.06 -9.73 25.69
CA GLY A 56 -12.58 -9.69 27.04
C GLY A 56 -11.75 -8.44 27.18
N VAL A 57 -12.16 -7.55 28.05
CA VAL A 57 -11.32 -6.42 28.45
C VAL A 57 -10.03 -7.07 28.86
N TYR A 58 -9.02 -7.05 27.99
CA TYR A 58 -7.70 -7.52 28.31
C TYR A 58 -7.25 -6.70 29.52
N GLN A 59 -7.47 -7.26 30.70
CA GLN A 59 -6.84 -6.75 31.90
C GLN A 59 -5.35 -6.96 31.68
N ILE A 60 -4.69 -5.86 31.36
CA ILE A 60 -3.24 -5.83 31.23
C ILE A 60 -2.72 -6.11 32.64
N ASP A 61 -2.28 -7.35 32.89
CA ASP A 61 -1.50 -7.65 34.09
C ASP A 61 -0.23 -6.79 34.02
N PRO A 62 -0.06 -5.82 34.92
CA PRO A 62 1.12 -4.96 34.93
C PRO A 62 2.42 -5.73 35.19
N ASN A 63 2.33 -6.98 35.68
CA ASN A 63 3.46 -7.86 35.98
C ASN A 63 3.61 -9.00 34.96
N ALA A 64 2.70 -9.14 34.01
CA ALA A 64 2.92 -10.06 32.91
C ALA A 64 4.21 -9.61 32.21
N ASP A 65 5.14 -10.53 32.06
CA ASP A 65 6.34 -10.36 31.22
C ASP A 65 5.86 -10.26 29.77
N ASN A 66 5.29 -9.11 29.48
CA ASN A 66 4.69 -8.77 28.20
C ASN A 66 5.83 -8.63 27.19
N ARG A 67 6.30 -9.73 26.64
CA ARG A 67 6.80 -9.79 25.26
C ARG A 67 5.64 -9.41 24.35
N ARG A 68 5.14 -8.19 24.52
CA ARG A 68 4.24 -7.58 23.57
C ARG A 68 4.97 -7.68 22.26
N ASN A 69 4.33 -8.25 21.25
CA ASN A 69 4.64 -7.92 19.89
C ASN A 69 4.53 -6.40 19.79
N ILE A 70 5.60 -5.73 20.20
CA ILE A 70 5.76 -4.31 19.98
C ILE A 70 5.64 -4.21 18.49
N SER A 71 4.55 -3.61 18.02
CA SER A 71 4.36 -3.27 16.63
C SER A 71 5.72 -2.86 16.10
N SER A 72 6.19 -3.49 15.03
CA SER A 72 7.43 -3.10 14.35
C SER A 72 7.36 -1.66 13.83
N PHE A 73 6.20 -1.04 13.98
CA PHE A 73 5.95 0.37 13.68
C PHE A 73 6.61 1.22 14.76
N ARG A 74 7.79 1.76 14.44
CA ARG A 74 8.44 2.80 15.23
C ARG A 74 8.35 4.10 14.46
N SER A 75 8.03 5.18 15.18
CA SER A 75 8.22 6.51 14.63
C SER A 75 9.72 6.69 14.35
N ARG A 76 10.06 7.00 13.11
CA ARG A 76 11.42 7.27 12.68
C ARG A 76 11.49 8.69 12.17
N HIS A 77 12.59 9.34 12.44
CA HIS A 77 12.86 10.66 11.91
C HIS A 77 14.18 10.66 11.14
N TRP A 78 14.28 11.44 10.09
CA TRP A 78 15.48 11.48 9.25
C TRP A 78 16.72 11.91 10.04
N SER A 79 16.55 12.80 11.04
CA SER A 79 17.63 13.29 11.89
C SER A 79 18.29 12.23 12.79
N ASP A 80 17.68 11.05 12.91
CA ASP A 80 18.30 9.91 13.60
C ASP A 80 19.47 9.32 12.79
N PHE A 81 19.55 9.64 11.49
CA PHE A 81 20.50 9.07 10.53
C PHE A 81 21.39 10.09 9.85
N PHE A 82 20.93 11.34 9.69
CA PHE A 82 21.62 12.38 8.95
C PHE A 82 21.68 13.68 9.73
N SER A 83 22.78 14.42 9.61
CA SER A 83 22.98 15.73 10.23
C SER A 83 22.23 16.86 9.53
N ASN A 84 21.84 16.67 8.27
CA ASN A 84 21.04 17.59 7.49
C ASN A 84 20.21 16.81 6.45
N ILE A 85 19.13 17.43 5.98
CA ILE A 85 18.20 16.78 5.06
C ILE A 85 18.67 16.82 3.60
N GLY A 86 19.60 17.71 3.23
CA GLY A 86 20.07 17.87 1.86
C GLY A 86 18.92 18.18 0.89
N VAL A 87 18.89 17.49 -0.24
CA VAL A 87 17.81 17.58 -1.23
C VAL A 87 16.63 16.64 -0.91
N GLY A 88 16.72 15.94 0.20
CA GLY A 88 15.69 15.00 0.70
C GLY A 88 16.32 13.74 1.29
N VAL A 89 15.52 12.98 2.01
CA VAL A 89 15.94 11.76 2.71
C VAL A 89 14.95 10.63 2.48
N VAL A 90 15.49 9.43 2.29
CA VAL A 90 14.76 8.17 2.32
C VAL A 90 15.28 7.31 3.47
N LEU A 91 14.39 6.79 4.30
CA LEU A 91 14.70 5.77 5.29
C LEU A 91 14.04 4.45 4.90
N ALA A 92 14.83 3.42 4.65
CA ALA A 92 14.35 2.07 4.38
C ALA A 92 14.42 1.24 5.66
N ASP A 93 13.31 1.16 6.38
CA ASP A 93 13.16 0.33 7.57
C ASP A 93 12.85 -1.11 7.16
N VAL A 94 13.86 -1.97 7.27
CA VAL A 94 13.76 -3.39 6.93
C VAL A 94 12.83 -4.13 7.91
N SER A 95 12.75 -3.67 9.16
CA SER A 95 11.95 -4.32 10.19
C SER A 95 10.46 -4.12 9.98
N SER A 96 10.05 -2.88 9.69
CA SER A 96 8.65 -2.55 9.38
C SER A 96 8.28 -2.80 7.92
N LYS A 97 9.26 -3.04 7.05
CA LYS A 97 9.10 -3.14 5.59
C LYS A 97 8.42 -1.89 5.02
N ALA A 98 8.89 -0.75 5.48
CA ALA A 98 8.40 0.56 5.09
C ALA A 98 9.55 1.44 4.62
N LEU A 99 9.24 2.28 3.64
CA LEU A 99 10.14 3.29 3.13
C LEU A 99 9.54 4.65 3.47
N HIS A 100 10.27 5.45 4.23
CA HIS A 100 9.90 6.81 4.57
C HIS A 100 10.62 7.78 3.66
N TYR A 101 9.97 8.86 3.26
CA TYR A 101 10.56 9.92 2.45
C TYR A 101 10.24 11.29 3.05
N TRP A 102 11.22 12.17 3.11
CA TRP A 102 11.09 13.59 3.39
C TRP A 102 11.72 14.41 2.27
N ASN A 103 11.05 15.47 1.84
CA ASN A 103 11.62 16.46 0.92
C ASN A 103 12.54 17.45 1.64
N ALA A 104 13.24 18.29 0.88
CA ALA A 104 14.28 19.20 1.40
C ALA A 104 13.78 20.21 2.45
N ASP A 105 12.54 20.66 2.37
CA ASP A 105 11.94 21.64 3.27
C ASP A 105 11.04 21.04 4.37
N GLU A 106 11.04 19.71 4.49
CA GLU A 106 10.26 18.93 5.47
C GLU A 106 8.74 19.11 5.38
N THR A 107 8.23 19.75 4.33
CA THR A 107 6.79 19.95 4.16
C THR A 107 6.07 18.64 3.74
N ILE A 108 6.81 17.68 3.18
CA ILE A 108 6.31 16.40 2.74
C ILE A 108 6.98 15.28 3.52
N HIS A 109 6.16 14.45 4.17
CA HIS A 109 6.56 13.16 4.70
C HIS A 109 5.63 12.08 4.13
N ARG A 110 6.21 11.04 3.54
CA ARG A 110 5.49 9.89 2.99
C ARG A 110 6.01 8.59 3.57
N ILE A 111 5.11 7.64 3.73
CA ILE A 111 5.45 6.27 4.17
C ILE A 111 4.85 5.31 3.17
N TYR A 112 5.69 4.45 2.61
CA TYR A 112 5.30 3.45 1.62
C TYR A 112 5.59 2.05 2.13
N PRO A 113 4.64 1.10 2.07
CA PRO A 113 4.96 -0.29 2.26
C PRO A 113 5.88 -0.76 1.12
N CYS A 114 6.90 -1.55 1.45
CA CYS A 114 7.86 -2.01 0.45
C CYS A 114 8.18 -3.49 0.58
N SER A 115 8.62 -4.09 -0.51
CA SER A 115 9.33 -5.37 -0.46
C SER A 115 10.77 -5.13 -0.05
N ILE A 116 11.33 -6.07 0.69
CA ILE A 116 12.71 -6.02 1.18
C ILE A 116 13.47 -7.29 0.76
N PRO A 117 14.81 -7.33 0.87
CA PRO A 117 15.60 -8.50 0.53
C PRO A 117 15.14 -9.77 1.25
N VAL A 118 15.16 -10.89 0.51
CA VAL A 118 14.66 -12.19 1.00
C VAL A 118 15.48 -12.73 2.17
N SER A 119 16.75 -12.37 2.27
CA SER A 119 17.65 -12.80 3.35
C SER A 119 18.50 -11.65 3.88
N GLU A 120 19.07 -11.83 5.06
CA GLU A 120 19.99 -10.84 5.64
C GLU A 120 21.28 -10.69 4.78
N ASP A 121 21.77 -11.74 4.17
CA ASP A 121 22.95 -11.69 3.30
C ASP A 121 22.76 -10.78 2.08
N LEU A 122 21.52 -10.62 1.64
CA LEU A 122 21.16 -9.72 0.55
C LEU A 122 20.72 -8.33 1.05
N THR A 123 20.64 -8.13 2.37
CA THR A 123 20.21 -6.88 3.00
C THR A 123 21.44 -6.05 3.33
N LYS A 124 21.84 -5.18 2.42
CA LYS A 124 22.89 -4.20 2.70
C LYS A 124 22.32 -3.07 3.57
N ARG A 125 22.91 -2.85 4.73
CA ARG A 125 22.56 -1.78 5.66
C ARG A 125 23.59 -0.67 5.62
N GLY A 126 23.20 0.55 5.98
CA GLY A 126 24.07 1.71 6.04
C GLY A 126 23.56 2.87 5.19
N LEU A 127 24.45 3.81 4.92
CA LEU A 127 24.14 5.05 4.19
C LEU A 127 24.50 4.90 2.71
N THR A 128 23.65 5.44 1.87
CA THR A 128 23.81 5.53 0.42
C THR A 128 23.06 6.76 -0.09
N GLU A 129 22.96 6.95 -1.38
CA GLU A 129 22.22 8.04 -2.01
C GLU A 129 21.63 7.62 -3.35
N ILE A 130 20.64 8.35 -3.83
CA ILE A 130 20.11 8.18 -5.19
C ILE A 130 21.07 8.86 -6.15
N VAL A 131 21.71 8.06 -7.01
CA VAL A 131 22.67 8.55 -8.00
C VAL A 131 22.10 8.67 -9.41
N ARG A 132 20.97 8.02 -9.68
CA ARG A 132 20.32 8.03 -10.98
C ARG A 132 18.85 7.70 -10.89
N LYS A 133 18.06 8.36 -11.73
CA LYS A 133 16.62 8.10 -11.91
C LYS A 133 16.38 7.58 -13.33
N ALA A 134 15.47 6.61 -13.50
CA ALA A 134 15.12 6.09 -14.82
C ALA A 134 13.61 5.81 -14.92
N LYS A 135 13.05 6.17 -16.09
CA LYS A 135 11.71 5.75 -16.53
C LYS A 135 11.84 4.45 -17.30
N ASN A 136 10.91 3.54 -17.10
CA ASN A 136 10.88 2.23 -17.74
C ASN A 136 12.27 1.58 -17.77
N PRO A 137 12.91 1.37 -16.59
CA PRO A 137 14.26 0.80 -16.56
C PRO A 137 14.21 -0.65 -17.08
N PRO A 138 15.08 -1.05 -18.01
CA PRO A 138 15.18 -2.45 -18.37
C PRO A 138 15.78 -3.24 -17.23
N TRP A 139 15.36 -4.48 -17.09
CA TRP A 139 15.86 -5.39 -16.07
C TRP A 139 16.82 -6.42 -16.67
N THR A 140 17.99 -6.54 -16.09
CA THR A 140 18.97 -7.56 -16.42
C THR A 140 19.33 -8.30 -15.14
N PRO A 141 19.03 -9.59 -15.01
CA PRO A 141 19.43 -10.39 -13.85
C PRO A 141 20.94 -10.35 -13.64
N THR A 142 21.37 -10.19 -12.39
CA THR A 142 22.77 -10.25 -12.05
C THR A 142 23.33 -11.68 -12.24
N PRO A 143 24.66 -11.85 -12.39
CA PRO A 143 25.26 -13.19 -12.44
C PRO A 143 24.85 -14.08 -11.26
N ASP A 144 24.73 -13.50 -10.06
CA ASP A 144 24.29 -14.22 -8.85
C ASP A 144 22.84 -14.68 -8.92
N MET A 145 21.94 -13.85 -9.46
CA MET A 145 20.55 -14.25 -9.70
C MET A 145 20.47 -15.42 -10.66
N ARG A 146 21.26 -15.41 -11.76
CA ARG A 146 21.30 -16.50 -12.75
C ARG A 146 21.89 -17.78 -12.17
N ARG A 147 22.89 -17.68 -11.28
CA ARG A 147 23.41 -18.88 -10.58
C ARG A 147 22.35 -19.54 -9.72
N ARG A 148 21.50 -18.74 -9.06
CA ARG A 148 20.40 -19.26 -8.22
C ARG A 148 19.20 -19.74 -9.03
N ASN A 149 18.96 -19.13 -10.17
CA ASN A 149 17.89 -19.48 -11.10
C ASN A 149 18.36 -19.31 -12.55
N PRO A 150 18.82 -20.39 -13.19
CA PRO A 150 19.30 -20.37 -14.58
C PRO A 150 18.20 -20.05 -15.61
N ASP A 151 16.94 -20.25 -15.28
CA ASP A 151 15.79 -20.03 -16.18
C ASP A 151 15.41 -18.53 -16.32
N LEU A 152 16.08 -17.64 -15.60
CA LEU A 152 15.84 -16.21 -15.72
C LEU A 152 16.20 -15.72 -17.13
N PRO A 153 15.35 -14.82 -17.71
CA PRO A 153 15.60 -14.23 -19.03
C PRO A 153 16.93 -13.48 -19.03
N GLN A 154 17.53 -13.33 -20.19
CA GLN A 154 18.76 -12.54 -20.31
C GLN A 154 18.53 -11.09 -19.96
N ARG A 155 17.38 -10.55 -20.38
CA ARG A 155 16.95 -9.18 -20.15
C ARG A 155 15.44 -9.10 -20.34
N VAL A 156 14.80 -8.20 -19.63
CA VAL A 156 13.42 -7.76 -19.86
C VAL A 156 13.46 -6.27 -20.16
N GLU A 157 12.85 -5.86 -21.26
CA GLU A 157 12.88 -4.46 -21.69
C GLU A 157 12.01 -3.56 -20.80
N GLY A 158 12.34 -2.26 -20.80
CA GLY A 158 11.58 -1.28 -20.05
C GLY A 158 10.18 -1.09 -20.66
N GLY A 159 9.16 -1.10 -19.78
CA GLY A 159 7.75 -1.00 -20.21
C GLY A 159 7.09 -2.34 -20.53
N ASP A 160 7.84 -3.44 -20.53
CA ASP A 160 7.28 -4.78 -20.61
C ASP A 160 6.43 -5.06 -19.35
N PRO A 161 5.20 -5.59 -19.48
CA PRO A 161 4.36 -5.96 -18.34
C PRO A 161 5.02 -6.95 -17.37
N GLU A 162 5.91 -7.81 -17.87
CA GLU A 162 6.64 -8.80 -17.06
C GLU A 162 7.93 -8.21 -16.42
N ASN A 163 8.22 -6.93 -16.65
CA ASN A 163 9.42 -6.31 -16.07
C ASN A 163 9.26 -6.13 -14.55
N PRO A 164 10.11 -6.79 -13.74
CA PRO A 164 9.99 -6.75 -12.30
C PRO A 164 10.31 -5.38 -11.67
N LEU A 165 10.85 -4.42 -12.43
CA LEU A 165 11.20 -3.09 -11.93
C LEU A 165 10.06 -2.07 -12.06
N GLY A 166 8.97 -2.41 -12.77
CA GLY A 166 7.86 -1.49 -12.98
C GLY A 166 8.24 -0.23 -13.77
N PRO A 167 7.45 0.86 -13.65
CA PRO A 167 7.59 2.03 -14.52
C PRO A 167 8.77 2.96 -14.16
N TYR A 168 9.28 2.90 -12.94
CA TYR A 168 10.33 3.80 -12.46
C TYR A 168 11.34 3.10 -11.57
N GLY A 169 12.60 3.57 -11.62
CA GLY A 169 13.69 3.12 -10.77
C GLY A 169 14.57 4.27 -10.28
N LEU A 170 14.88 4.25 -9.00
CA LEU A 170 15.82 5.14 -8.32
C LEU A 170 17.04 4.29 -7.96
N TYR A 171 18.15 4.51 -8.66
CA TYR A 171 19.38 3.74 -8.48
C TYR A 171 20.18 4.31 -7.33
N LEU A 172 20.58 3.42 -6.42
CA LEU A 172 21.42 3.78 -5.28
C LEU A 172 22.90 3.77 -5.69
N SER A 173 23.74 4.45 -4.91
CA SER A 173 25.19 4.42 -5.12
C SER A 173 25.80 3.01 -4.93
N TRP A 174 25.07 2.11 -4.29
CA TRP A 174 25.45 0.70 -4.20
C TRP A 174 25.14 -0.04 -5.51
N PRO A 175 26.11 -0.79 -6.05
CA PRO A 175 25.89 -1.56 -7.28
C PRO A 175 24.71 -2.52 -7.17
N ALA A 176 23.81 -2.49 -8.17
CA ALA A 176 22.63 -3.35 -8.28
C ALA A 176 21.55 -3.15 -7.19
N TYR A 177 21.56 -2.07 -6.43
CA TYR A 177 20.50 -1.70 -5.50
C TYR A 177 19.64 -0.56 -6.05
N LEU A 178 18.33 -0.76 -5.99
CA LEU A 178 17.33 0.20 -6.49
C LEU A 178 16.13 0.28 -5.54
N ILE A 179 15.47 1.42 -5.59
CA ILE A 179 14.05 1.56 -5.19
C ILE A 179 13.26 1.60 -6.50
N HIS A 180 12.26 0.74 -6.68
CA HIS A 180 11.58 0.57 -7.97
C HIS A 180 10.12 0.16 -7.81
N GLY A 181 9.34 0.15 -8.88
CA GLY A 181 8.00 -0.41 -8.92
C GLY A 181 7.99 -1.92 -8.94
N THR A 182 6.84 -2.52 -9.15
CA THR A 182 6.75 -3.97 -9.33
C THR A 182 5.53 -4.36 -10.16
N HIS A 183 5.66 -5.38 -11.00
CA HIS A 183 4.53 -6.03 -11.65
C HIS A 183 3.79 -7.01 -10.69
N ASP A 184 4.47 -7.47 -9.63
CA ASP A 184 3.92 -8.44 -8.67
C ASP A 184 3.70 -7.78 -7.29
N THR A 185 2.49 -7.25 -7.10
CA THR A 185 2.11 -6.56 -5.87
C THR A 185 2.08 -7.45 -4.63
N ARG A 186 2.01 -8.79 -4.79
CA ARG A 186 2.05 -9.75 -3.68
C ARG A 186 3.38 -9.74 -2.92
N LYS A 187 4.42 -9.17 -3.54
CA LYS A 187 5.75 -9.02 -2.93
C LYS A 187 5.83 -7.90 -1.91
N ILE A 188 4.95 -6.90 -2.01
CA ILE A 188 4.96 -5.74 -1.10
C ILE A 188 4.64 -6.18 0.34
N GLY A 189 5.39 -5.63 1.29
CA GLY A 189 5.30 -6.01 2.71
C GLY A 189 5.97 -7.35 3.04
N ARG A 190 6.73 -7.95 2.11
CA ARG A 190 7.38 -9.25 2.30
C ARG A 190 8.88 -9.21 2.05
N ARG A 191 9.59 -10.19 2.59
CA ARG A 191 10.97 -10.53 2.20
C ARG A 191 10.91 -11.32 0.88
N SER A 192 11.19 -10.64 -0.24
CA SER A 192 10.97 -11.24 -1.58
C SER A 192 11.92 -10.74 -2.66
N SER A 193 12.77 -9.74 -2.39
CA SER A 193 13.67 -9.18 -3.38
C SER A 193 15.09 -9.78 -3.31
N ASN A 194 15.88 -9.51 -4.34
CA ASN A 194 17.29 -9.89 -4.38
C ASN A 194 18.24 -8.73 -3.99
N GLY A 195 17.77 -7.79 -3.15
CA GLY A 195 18.57 -6.66 -2.68
C GLY A 195 17.81 -5.31 -2.77
N CYS A 196 16.90 -5.19 -3.73
CA CYS A 196 16.17 -3.95 -4.01
C CYS A 196 14.95 -3.74 -3.09
N TYR A 197 14.39 -2.53 -3.15
CA TYR A 197 13.19 -2.12 -2.43
C TYR A 197 12.07 -1.88 -3.45
N GLY A 198 11.11 -2.82 -3.53
CA GLY A 198 9.98 -2.72 -4.46
C GLY A 198 8.81 -2.01 -3.80
N LEU A 199 8.17 -1.12 -4.55
CA LEU A 199 6.97 -0.36 -4.17
C LEU A 199 5.80 -0.71 -5.10
N PHE A 200 4.59 -0.38 -4.71
CA PHE A 200 3.48 -0.30 -5.66
C PHE A 200 3.81 0.69 -6.78
N ASN A 201 3.31 0.48 -7.98
CA ASN A 201 3.63 1.33 -9.12
C ASN A 201 3.17 2.78 -8.94
N GLU A 202 2.05 3.02 -8.29
CA GLU A 202 1.58 4.34 -7.89
C GLU A 202 2.52 5.01 -6.89
N HIS A 203 3.03 4.27 -5.91
CA HIS A 203 3.96 4.79 -4.89
C HIS A 203 5.33 5.16 -5.48
N ILE A 204 5.89 4.31 -6.35
CA ILE A 204 7.15 4.67 -6.99
C ILE A 204 6.97 5.82 -7.97
N THR A 205 5.82 5.98 -8.60
CA THR A 205 5.51 7.11 -9.47
C THR A 205 5.50 8.42 -8.69
N GLU A 206 4.84 8.44 -7.52
CA GLU A 206 4.83 9.58 -6.62
C GLU A 206 6.24 9.89 -6.12
N LEU A 207 6.94 8.91 -5.56
CA LEU A 207 8.29 9.07 -5.05
C LEU A 207 9.28 9.53 -6.13
N TYR A 208 9.17 9.00 -7.35
CA TYR A 208 9.99 9.41 -8.48
C TYR A 208 9.79 10.88 -8.85
N GLY A 209 8.56 11.37 -8.71
CA GLY A 209 8.25 12.79 -8.95
C GLY A 209 8.88 13.73 -7.92
N MET A 210 9.06 13.28 -6.70
CA MET A 210 9.52 14.11 -5.57
C MET A 210 11.02 13.95 -5.25
N ALA A 211 11.54 12.71 -5.27
CA ALA A 211 12.93 12.46 -4.93
C ALA A 211 13.87 12.88 -6.06
N GLU A 212 15.00 13.46 -5.70
CA GLU A 212 16.02 13.95 -6.62
C GLU A 212 17.29 13.09 -6.57
N VAL A 213 18.17 13.26 -7.58
CA VAL A 213 19.54 12.75 -7.49
C VAL A 213 20.25 13.48 -6.37
N GLY A 214 20.97 12.76 -5.52
CA GLY A 214 21.55 13.26 -4.27
C GLY A 214 20.64 13.10 -3.04
N THR A 215 19.39 12.61 -3.19
CA THR A 215 18.56 12.24 -2.04
C THR A 215 19.31 11.19 -1.21
N GLN A 216 19.52 11.48 0.07
CA GLN A 216 20.21 10.60 1.01
C GLN A 216 19.36 9.40 1.35
N VAL A 217 19.95 8.22 1.50
CA VAL A 217 19.23 6.99 1.81
C VAL A 217 19.89 6.27 2.97
N ALA A 218 19.14 5.94 4.01
CA ALA A 218 19.58 5.05 5.09
C ALA A 218 18.79 3.75 5.05
N VAL A 219 19.50 2.63 5.16
CA VAL A 219 18.93 1.28 5.27
C VAL A 219 19.31 0.69 6.62
N PHE A 220 18.32 0.23 7.43
CA PHE A 220 18.54 -0.26 8.81
C PHE A 220 17.54 -1.34 9.23
#